data_99a77d93034a98a07089db0e65c47409
#
_entry.id   99a77d93034a98a07089db0e65c47409
#
_cell.length_a   1.000
_cell.length_b   1.000
_cell.length_c   1.000
_cell.angle_alpha   90.00
_cell.angle_beta   90.00
_cell.angle_gamma   90.00
#
_symmetry.space_group_name_H-M   'P 1'
#
loop_
_entity.id
_entity.type
_entity.pdbx_description
1 polymer ?
#
loop_
_entity_poly.entity_id
_entity_poly.type
_entity_poly.pdbx_seq_one_letter_code
_entity_poly.pdbx_strand_id
1 'polypeptide(L)'
;MPLEDELSDILKKARTGQQRSVAEVARVSGLSEVEVSELERGQSPRSREQVQAVARALGLRAEPLTQVVDGWTPEALPSSVPHVETVFGSIGGYEVKGYVVHDRGEAVVVDTAYNASGMLALLAQRKLRLRAICLTHGHSDHAEGIEAILKA
;
A
#
# COMPACT_ATOMS: atom_id res chain seq x y z
N MET A 1 6.29 -9.34 -7.48
CA MET A 1 5.11 -9.25 -6.59
C MET A 1 4.21 -8.16 -7.17
N PRO A 2 2.93 -8.41 -7.44
CA PRO A 2 2.06 -7.37 -7.97
C PRO A 2 1.97 -6.20 -6.97
N LEU A 3 1.70 -5.01 -7.48
CA LEU A 3 1.39 -3.86 -6.64
C LEU A 3 0.01 -4.07 -6.00
N GLU A 4 -0.19 -3.58 -4.79
CA GLU A 4 -1.48 -3.60 -4.11
C GLU A 4 -2.50 -2.71 -4.83
N ASP A 5 -2.06 -1.53 -5.25
CA ASP A 5 -2.89 -0.57 -5.99
C ASP A 5 -2.58 -0.61 -7.48
N GLU A 6 -3.62 -0.76 -8.29
CA GLU A 6 -3.56 -0.57 -9.73
C GLU A 6 -3.66 0.93 -10.10
N LEU A 7 -3.43 1.25 -11.36
CA LEU A 7 -3.57 2.63 -11.87
C LEU A 7 -4.91 3.26 -11.48
N SER A 8 -6.00 2.50 -11.61
CA SER A 8 -7.37 2.95 -11.29
C SER A 8 -7.52 3.40 -9.83
N ASP A 9 -6.96 2.60 -8.91
CA ASP A 9 -7.01 2.89 -7.48
C ASP A 9 -6.19 4.14 -7.14
N ILE A 10 -4.99 4.24 -7.70
CA ILE A 10 -4.10 5.39 -7.50
C ILE A 10 -4.78 6.69 -7.95
N LEU A 11 -5.36 6.69 -9.16
CA LEU A 11 -6.03 7.87 -9.72
C LEU A 11 -7.24 8.26 -8.88
N LYS A 12 -8.12 7.30 -8.57
CA LYS A 12 -9.33 7.53 -7.79
C LYS A 12 -9.02 8.00 -6.37
N LYS A 13 -8.06 7.37 -5.68
CA LYS A 13 -7.59 7.78 -4.34
C LYS A 13 -7.02 9.21 -4.37
N ALA A 14 -6.18 9.53 -5.35
CA ALA A 14 -5.61 10.87 -5.48
C ALA A 14 -6.67 11.94 -5.74
N ARG A 15 -7.64 11.68 -6.62
CA ARG A 15 -8.73 12.62 -6.90
C ARG A 15 -9.62 12.82 -5.68
N THR A 16 -10.09 11.75 -5.06
CA THR A 16 -11.00 11.82 -3.91
C THR A 16 -10.33 12.41 -2.67
N GLY A 17 -9.07 12.07 -2.42
CA GLY A 17 -8.28 12.67 -1.34
C GLY A 17 -8.07 14.17 -1.50
N GLN A 18 -8.04 14.68 -2.73
CA GLN A 18 -8.01 16.11 -3.05
C GLN A 18 -9.41 16.75 -3.12
N GLN A 19 -10.48 16.00 -2.86
CA GLN A 19 -11.89 16.43 -2.93
C GLN A 19 -12.26 17.03 -4.31
N ARG A 20 -11.66 16.52 -5.39
CA ARG A 20 -11.89 16.99 -6.76
C ARG A 20 -12.95 16.14 -7.46
N SER A 21 -13.79 16.79 -8.28
CA SER A 21 -14.72 16.12 -9.17
C SER A 21 -14.01 15.53 -10.40
N VAL A 22 -14.64 14.55 -11.05
CA VAL A 22 -14.18 14.02 -12.34
C VAL A 22 -14.10 15.13 -13.39
N ALA A 23 -15.10 16.03 -13.41
CA ALA A 23 -15.15 17.17 -14.34
C ALA A 23 -13.94 18.12 -14.18
N GLU A 24 -13.52 18.38 -12.94
CA GLU A 24 -12.33 19.21 -12.68
C GLU A 24 -11.04 18.55 -13.16
N VAL A 25 -10.90 17.24 -12.95
CA VAL A 25 -9.71 16.50 -13.43
C VAL A 25 -9.72 16.47 -14.96
N ALA A 26 -10.87 16.19 -15.57
CA ALA A 26 -11.04 16.20 -17.03
C ALA A 26 -10.63 17.55 -17.64
N ARG A 27 -11.15 18.64 -17.09
CA ARG A 27 -10.83 20.01 -17.57
C ARG A 27 -9.33 20.32 -17.48
N VAL A 28 -8.65 19.91 -16.39
CA VAL A 28 -7.22 20.21 -16.18
C VAL A 28 -6.33 19.28 -17.01
N SER A 29 -6.71 18.03 -17.16
CA SER A 29 -5.95 17.04 -17.95
C SER A 29 -6.14 17.20 -19.46
N GLY A 30 -7.21 17.88 -19.90
CA GLY A 30 -7.60 17.92 -21.31
C GLY A 30 -8.28 16.65 -21.82
N LEU A 31 -8.66 15.76 -20.91
CA LEU A 31 -9.44 14.55 -21.20
C LEU A 31 -10.93 14.82 -21.04
N SER A 32 -11.76 13.96 -21.61
CA SER A 32 -13.20 13.95 -21.31
C SER A 32 -13.49 13.33 -19.94
N GLU A 33 -14.64 13.65 -19.35
CA GLU A 33 -15.09 13.03 -18.08
C GLU A 33 -15.27 11.51 -18.24
N VAL A 34 -15.65 11.06 -19.42
CA VAL A 34 -15.77 9.65 -19.73
C VAL A 34 -14.42 8.96 -19.64
N GLU A 35 -13.38 9.53 -20.26
CA GLU A 35 -12.02 8.96 -20.22
C GLU A 35 -11.45 8.90 -18.80
N VAL A 36 -11.63 9.95 -18.00
CA VAL A 36 -11.20 9.94 -16.59
C VAL A 36 -11.95 8.86 -15.81
N SER A 37 -13.28 8.74 -16.00
CA SER A 37 -14.08 7.74 -15.32
C SER A 37 -13.74 6.31 -15.78
N GLU A 38 -13.38 6.10 -17.02
CA GLU A 38 -12.93 4.81 -17.56
C GLU A 38 -11.63 4.37 -16.89
N LEU A 39 -10.65 5.28 -16.79
CA LEU A 39 -9.39 5.00 -16.09
C LEU A 39 -9.60 4.65 -14.64
N GLU A 40 -10.47 5.36 -13.92
CA GLU A 40 -10.79 5.08 -12.50
C GLU A 40 -11.61 3.80 -12.29
N ARG A 41 -12.17 3.21 -13.34
CA ARG A 41 -12.85 1.91 -13.32
C ARG A 41 -11.97 0.75 -13.79
N GLY A 42 -10.68 0.99 -13.99
CA GLY A 42 -9.73 -0.04 -14.37
C GLY A 42 -9.67 -0.33 -15.88
N GLN A 43 -10.23 0.54 -16.73
CA GLN A 43 -10.01 0.38 -18.16
C GLN A 43 -8.58 0.76 -18.52
N SER A 44 -7.98 -0.01 -19.41
CA SER A 44 -6.63 0.24 -19.86
C SER A 44 -6.51 1.61 -20.53
N PRO A 45 -5.48 2.39 -20.22
CA PRO A 45 -5.27 3.67 -20.90
C PRO A 45 -5.00 3.47 -22.39
N ARG A 46 -5.46 4.41 -23.21
CA ARG A 46 -5.31 4.39 -24.66
C ARG A 46 -3.89 4.75 -25.11
N SER A 47 -3.18 5.50 -24.29
CA SER A 47 -1.79 5.90 -24.55
C SER A 47 -1.07 6.32 -23.27
N ARG A 48 0.27 6.38 -23.33
CA ARG A 48 1.08 6.91 -22.23
C ARG A 48 0.79 8.39 -21.95
N GLU A 49 0.51 9.18 -22.98
CA GLU A 49 0.18 10.60 -22.86
C GLU A 49 -1.10 10.81 -22.05
N GLN A 50 -2.09 9.92 -22.19
CA GLN A 50 -3.31 9.95 -21.39
C GLN A 50 -3.00 9.76 -19.90
N VAL A 51 -2.16 8.79 -19.54
CA VAL A 51 -1.70 8.56 -18.16
C VAL A 51 -0.95 9.78 -17.61
N GLN A 52 -0.04 10.32 -18.43
CA GLN A 52 0.74 11.50 -18.05
C GLN A 52 -0.14 12.74 -17.84
N ALA A 53 -1.16 12.91 -18.66
CA ALA A 53 -2.08 14.06 -18.56
C ALA A 53 -2.88 14.01 -17.25
N VAL A 54 -3.49 12.85 -16.92
CA VAL A 54 -4.25 12.69 -15.68
C VAL A 54 -3.34 12.74 -14.45
N ALA A 55 -2.14 12.15 -14.52
CA ALA A 55 -1.16 12.22 -13.45
C ALA A 55 -0.80 13.68 -13.10
N ARG A 56 -0.42 14.47 -14.11
CA ARG A 56 -0.12 15.90 -13.92
C ARG A 56 -1.31 16.68 -13.37
N ALA A 57 -2.52 16.40 -13.87
CA ALA A 57 -3.73 17.04 -13.37
C ALA A 57 -3.98 16.75 -11.88
N LEU A 58 -3.57 15.60 -11.40
CA LEU A 58 -3.69 15.18 -9.98
C LEU A 58 -2.44 15.50 -9.13
N GLY A 59 -1.42 16.16 -9.71
CA GLY A 59 -0.16 16.44 -9.00
C GLY A 59 0.68 15.21 -8.72
N LEU A 60 0.45 14.11 -9.45
CA LEU A 60 1.19 12.87 -9.33
C LEU A 60 2.42 12.87 -10.25
N ARG A 61 3.41 12.09 -9.90
CA ARG A 61 4.58 11.86 -10.75
C ARG A 61 4.19 10.96 -11.94
N ALA A 62 4.23 11.51 -13.14
CA ALA A 62 3.75 10.83 -14.34
C ALA A 62 4.60 9.61 -14.73
N GLU A 63 5.93 9.70 -14.58
CA GLU A 63 6.84 8.62 -14.99
C GLU A 63 6.62 7.32 -14.22
N PRO A 64 6.57 7.29 -12.87
CA PRO A 64 6.27 6.06 -12.15
C PRO A 64 4.92 5.44 -12.51
N LEU A 65 3.88 6.26 -12.74
CA LEU A 65 2.56 5.75 -13.16
C LEU A 65 2.59 5.13 -14.55
N THR A 66 3.37 5.70 -15.46
CA THR A 66 3.56 5.11 -16.78
C THR A 66 4.26 3.75 -16.67
N GLN A 67 5.27 3.65 -15.81
CA GLN A 67 5.96 2.37 -15.56
C GLN A 67 5.02 1.30 -14.98
N VAL A 68 4.11 1.68 -14.06
CA VAL A 68 3.08 0.76 -13.52
C VAL A 68 2.20 0.22 -14.66
N VAL A 69 1.76 1.08 -15.56
CA VAL A 69 0.96 0.68 -16.74
C VAL A 69 1.74 -0.25 -17.66
N ASP A 70 3.04 -0.04 -17.79
CA ASP A 70 3.94 -0.89 -18.59
C ASP A 70 4.28 -2.22 -17.90
N GLY A 71 3.68 -2.50 -16.74
CA GLY A 71 3.87 -3.76 -16.01
C GLY A 71 5.08 -3.77 -15.09
N TRP A 72 5.61 -2.59 -14.73
CA TRP A 72 6.68 -2.53 -13.72
C TRP A 72 6.20 -3.13 -12.40
N THR A 73 7.04 -3.98 -11.84
CA THR A 73 6.85 -4.52 -10.49
C THR A 73 8.14 -4.33 -9.70
N PRO A 74 8.06 -4.11 -8.38
CA PRO A 74 9.26 -4.02 -7.57
C PRO A 74 10.08 -5.32 -7.65
N GLU A 75 11.40 -5.19 -7.64
CA GLU A 75 12.27 -6.35 -7.49
C GLU A 75 11.91 -7.09 -6.20
N ALA A 76 11.98 -8.41 -6.25
CA ALA A 76 11.82 -9.22 -5.04
C ALA A 76 12.89 -8.82 -4.03
N LEU A 77 12.47 -8.45 -2.83
CA LEU A 77 13.42 -8.25 -1.74
C LEU A 77 14.21 -9.53 -1.50
N PRO A 78 15.46 -9.45 -1.03
CA PRO A 78 16.20 -10.63 -0.57
C PRO A 78 15.32 -11.45 0.38
N SER A 79 15.41 -12.76 0.32
CA SER A 79 14.63 -13.68 1.15
C SER A 79 14.81 -13.43 2.66
N SER A 80 15.86 -12.72 3.03
CA SER A 80 16.10 -12.27 4.41
C SER A 80 16.72 -10.89 4.40
N VAL A 81 16.13 -9.97 5.14
CA VAL A 81 16.72 -8.69 5.49
C VAL A 81 17.19 -8.81 6.94
N PRO A 82 18.47 -8.55 7.26
CA PRO A 82 18.93 -8.60 8.64
C PRO A 82 18.04 -7.76 9.56
N HIS A 83 17.71 -8.31 10.72
CA HIS A 83 16.89 -7.63 11.72
C HIS A 83 15.43 -7.34 11.31
N VAL A 84 14.95 -7.94 10.23
CA VAL A 84 13.55 -7.83 9.79
C VAL A 84 12.96 -9.22 9.64
N GLU A 85 11.90 -9.48 10.39
CA GLU A 85 11.12 -10.73 10.30
C GLU A 85 9.75 -10.42 9.74
N THR A 86 9.28 -11.22 8.80
CA THR A 86 7.93 -11.06 8.23
C THR A 86 6.95 -11.97 8.92
N VAL A 87 5.82 -11.43 9.33
CA VAL A 87 4.68 -12.19 9.84
C VAL A 87 3.57 -12.13 8.79
N PHE A 88 3.03 -13.29 8.45
CA PHE A 88 1.96 -13.42 7.48
C PHE A 88 0.62 -13.62 8.19
N GLY A 89 -0.39 -12.99 7.68
CA GLY A 89 -1.78 -13.19 8.04
C GLY A 89 -2.64 -13.37 6.80
N SER A 90 -3.94 -13.52 7.00
CA SER A 90 -4.90 -13.66 5.91
C SER A 90 -6.24 -13.08 6.31
N ILE A 91 -6.86 -12.35 5.39
CA ILE A 91 -8.22 -11.83 5.53
C ILE A 91 -8.95 -12.00 4.19
N GLY A 92 -10.14 -12.60 4.19
CA GLY A 92 -10.95 -12.75 2.98
C GLY A 92 -10.27 -13.51 1.84
N GLY A 93 -9.26 -14.36 2.14
CA GLY A 93 -8.48 -15.09 1.14
C GLY A 93 -7.26 -14.33 0.59
N TYR A 94 -7.02 -13.11 1.05
CA TYR A 94 -5.84 -12.31 0.71
C TYR A 94 -4.76 -12.46 1.78
N GLU A 95 -3.50 -12.61 1.34
CA GLU A 95 -2.35 -12.60 2.23
C GLU A 95 -2.03 -11.14 2.64
N VAL A 96 -1.84 -10.94 3.95
CA VAL A 96 -1.41 -9.66 4.53
C VAL A 96 -0.06 -9.85 5.21
N LYS A 97 0.79 -8.85 5.14
CA LYS A 97 2.13 -8.87 5.72
C LYS A 97 2.29 -7.78 6.77
N GLY A 98 2.95 -8.15 7.85
CA GLY A 98 3.48 -7.23 8.82
C GLY A 98 4.92 -7.60 9.15
N TYR A 99 5.63 -6.69 9.74
CA TYR A 99 7.06 -6.86 9.97
C TYR A 99 7.42 -6.60 11.43
N VAL A 100 8.37 -7.38 11.92
CA VAL A 100 9.06 -7.10 13.19
C VAL A 100 10.46 -6.67 12.85
N VAL A 101 10.75 -5.40 13.07
CA VAL A 101 12.09 -4.82 12.91
C VAL A 101 12.73 -4.80 14.29
N HIS A 102 13.92 -5.40 14.45
CA HIS A 102 14.52 -5.56 15.77
C HIS A 102 16.01 -5.31 15.78
N ASP A 103 16.51 -4.80 16.88
CA ASP A 103 17.95 -4.68 17.18
C ASP A 103 18.14 -4.73 18.72
N ARG A 104 19.26 -5.34 19.15
CA ARG A 104 19.71 -5.38 20.58
C ARG A 104 18.61 -5.75 21.59
N GLY A 105 17.73 -6.68 21.20
CA GLY A 105 16.66 -7.16 22.09
C GLY A 105 15.41 -6.26 22.12
N GLU A 106 15.36 -5.21 21.34
CA GLU A 106 14.20 -4.34 21.16
C GLU A 106 13.57 -4.51 19.79
N ALA A 107 12.27 -4.25 19.66
CA ALA A 107 11.53 -4.39 18.43
C ALA A 107 10.50 -3.28 18.18
N VAL A 108 10.27 -3.01 16.90
CA VAL A 108 9.15 -2.24 16.40
C VAL A 108 8.33 -3.17 15.49
N VAL A 109 7.03 -3.20 15.67
CA VAL A 109 6.09 -3.87 14.77
C VAL A 109 5.63 -2.86 13.73
N VAL A 110 5.66 -3.24 12.44
CA VAL A 110 5.09 -2.46 11.34
C VAL A 110 3.92 -3.25 10.78
N ASP A 111 2.74 -2.76 10.93
CA ASP A 111 1.45 -3.41 10.67
C ASP A 111 1.29 -4.76 11.40
N THR A 112 0.06 -5.11 11.75
CA THR A 112 -0.20 -6.32 12.56
C THR A 112 -0.37 -7.59 11.71
N ALA A 113 -0.43 -7.46 10.39
CA ALA A 113 -0.69 -8.55 9.45
C ALA A 113 -2.02 -9.29 9.72
N TYR A 114 -3.00 -8.68 10.39
CA TYR A 114 -4.19 -9.39 10.87
C TYR A 114 -3.84 -10.65 11.68
N ASN A 115 -2.67 -10.69 12.32
CA ASN A 115 -2.10 -11.85 13.01
C ASN A 115 -1.35 -11.45 14.28
N ALA A 116 -2.09 -10.90 15.26
CA ALA A 116 -1.51 -10.50 16.53
C ALA A 116 -0.83 -11.66 17.29
N SER A 117 -1.39 -12.86 17.19
CA SER A 117 -0.81 -14.06 17.84
C SER A 117 0.55 -14.44 17.24
N GLY A 118 0.70 -14.33 15.92
CA GLY A 118 1.98 -14.56 15.25
C GLY A 118 3.03 -13.51 15.65
N MET A 119 2.63 -12.24 15.75
CA MET A 119 3.50 -11.17 16.25
C MET A 119 3.99 -11.43 17.67
N LEU A 120 3.07 -11.77 18.58
CA LEU A 120 3.41 -12.07 19.98
C LEU A 120 4.29 -13.31 20.11
N ALA A 121 3.99 -14.36 19.33
CA ALA A 121 4.82 -15.56 19.33
C ALA A 121 6.25 -15.27 18.87
N LEU A 122 6.41 -14.47 17.82
CA LEU A 122 7.72 -14.06 17.31
C LEU A 122 8.49 -13.21 18.33
N LEU A 123 7.85 -12.21 18.93
CA LEU A 123 8.45 -11.37 19.98
C LEU A 123 8.95 -12.23 21.16
N ALA A 124 8.12 -13.18 21.62
CA ALA A 124 8.47 -14.08 22.70
C ALA A 124 9.61 -15.04 22.32
N GLN A 125 9.55 -15.66 21.15
CA GLN A 125 10.57 -16.58 20.65
C GLN A 125 11.94 -15.92 20.55
N ARG A 126 11.99 -14.67 20.08
CA ARG A 126 13.21 -13.88 19.92
C ARG A 126 13.60 -13.13 21.22
N LYS A 127 12.79 -13.21 22.27
CA LYS A 127 12.97 -12.46 23.54
C LYS A 127 13.10 -10.96 23.29
N LEU A 128 12.24 -10.42 22.43
CA LEU A 128 12.26 -9.02 22.03
C LEU A 128 11.30 -8.20 22.89
N ARG A 129 11.75 -7.02 23.31
CA ARG A 129 10.92 -6.04 23.99
C ARG A 129 10.28 -5.11 22.94
N LEU A 130 8.96 -5.11 22.86
CA LEU A 130 8.24 -4.20 21.99
C LEU A 130 8.38 -2.75 22.45
N ARG A 131 8.76 -1.86 21.54
CA ARG A 131 8.93 -0.42 21.78
C ARG A 131 7.85 0.41 21.13
N ALA A 132 7.38 0.02 19.95
CA ALA A 132 6.36 0.74 19.21
C ALA A 132 5.65 -0.19 18.22
N ILE A 133 4.44 0.21 17.85
CA ILE A 133 3.72 -0.30 16.68
C ILE A 133 3.55 0.87 15.73
N CYS A 134 4.01 0.70 14.49
CA CYS A 134 3.83 1.65 13.40
C CYS A 134 2.80 1.09 12.43
N LEU A 135 1.89 1.91 11.95
CA LEU A 135 0.95 1.53 10.91
C LEU A 135 1.29 2.26 9.62
N THR A 136 1.28 1.54 8.52
CA THR A 136 1.36 2.16 7.19
C THR A 136 0.09 2.94 6.89
N HIS A 137 -1.06 2.39 7.31
CA HIS A 137 -2.37 3.02 7.20
C HIS A 137 -3.40 2.36 8.14
N GLY A 138 -4.62 2.88 8.19
CA GLY A 138 -5.62 2.50 9.19
C GLY A 138 -6.64 1.43 8.75
N HIS A 139 -6.36 0.63 7.72
CA HIS A 139 -7.24 -0.49 7.37
C HIS A 139 -7.17 -1.60 8.43
N SER A 140 -8.25 -2.37 8.57
CA SER A 140 -8.37 -3.39 9.61
C SER A 140 -7.33 -4.50 9.51
N ASP A 141 -6.96 -4.88 8.31
CA ASP A 141 -5.94 -5.90 8.02
C ASP A 141 -4.53 -5.50 8.48
N HIS A 142 -4.27 -4.20 8.64
CA HIS A 142 -3.02 -3.65 9.15
C HIS A 142 -3.10 -3.27 10.65
N ALA A 143 -4.30 -2.93 11.14
CA ALA A 143 -4.49 -2.39 12.50
C ALA A 143 -5.15 -3.37 13.48
N GLU A 144 -5.81 -4.43 13.00
CA GLU A 144 -6.49 -5.38 13.87
C GLU A 144 -5.50 -6.07 14.83
N GLY A 145 -5.90 -6.21 16.08
CA GLY A 145 -5.07 -6.88 17.08
C GLY A 145 -4.05 -5.98 17.80
N ILE A 146 -3.95 -4.68 17.50
CA ILE A 146 -3.09 -3.74 18.22
C ILE A 146 -3.31 -3.81 19.72
N GLU A 147 -4.58 -3.81 20.18
CA GLU A 147 -4.88 -3.90 21.60
C GLU A 147 -4.37 -5.19 22.25
N ALA A 148 -4.43 -6.30 21.52
CA ALA A 148 -3.91 -7.58 22.03
C ALA A 148 -2.38 -7.53 22.16
N ILE A 149 -1.69 -6.94 21.19
CA ILE A 149 -0.23 -6.79 21.20
C ILE A 149 0.21 -5.84 22.32
N LEU A 150 -0.53 -4.76 22.58
CA LEU A 150 -0.18 -3.78 23.63
C LEU A 150 -0.48 -4.26 25.05
N LYS A 151 -1.37 -5.24 25.22
CA LYS A 151 -1.72 -5.82 26.53
C LYS A 151 -0.80 -6.97 26.97
N ALA A 152 0.01 -7.49 26.07
CA ALA A 152 0.90 -8.62 26.33
C ALA A 152 2.29 -8.16 26.77
#